data_08d340ee0e3889be7caf8504275427d7
#
_entry.id   08d340ee0e3889be7caf8504275427d7
#
_cell.length_a   1.000
_cell.length_b   1.000
_cell.length_c   1.000
_cell.angle_alpha   90.00
_cell.angle_beta   90.00
_cell.angle_gamma   90.00
#
_symmetry.space_group_name_H-M   'P 1'
#
loop_
_entity.id
_entity.type
_entity.pdbx_description
1 polymer ?
#
loop_
_entity_poly.entity_id
_entity_poly.type
_entity_poly.pdbx_seq_one_letter_code
_entity_poly.pdbx_strand_id
1 'polypeptide(L)'
;LLPGFEPKNIRPDGGILCYPVISSVNHPHVPSFEYLLGEDYNTKKELVSLENAVDKDTPPAFIWHTADDSVVPVMNSILYAQKLAEFNTPFELHIYPSGPHGLSCCDETSANKEVYPHCISPDCAAWVPAAIKFVKNIIK
;
A
#
# COMPACT_ATOMS: atom_id res chain seq x y z
N LEU A 1 -10.10 5.91 20.12
CA LEU A 1 -11.30 6.07 19.28
C LEU A 1 -12.09 7.28 19.75
N LEU A 2 -12.58 8.08 18.83
CA LEU A 2 -13.43 9.22 19.13
C LEU A 2 -14.77 8.72 19.73
N PRO A 3 -15.29 9.35 20.79
CA PRO A 3 -16.56 8.95 21.37
C PRO A 3 -17.71 8.98 20.34
N GLY A 4 -18.50 7.91 20.26
CA GLY A 4 -19.63 7.79 19.33
C GLY A 4 -19.30 7.16 17.97
N PHE A 5 -18.03 6.80 17.70
CA PHE A 5 -17.65 6.07 16.49
C PHE A 5 -17.42 4.59 16.80
N GLU A 6 -18.24 3.74 16.22
CA GLU A 6 -18.03 2.31 16.22
C GLU A 6 -17.06 1.95 15.07
N PRO A 7 -16.03 1.11 15.30
CA PRO A 7 -15.06 0.73 14.25
C PRO A 7 -15.73 0.22 12.97
N LYS A 8 -16.80 -0.56 13.08
CA LYS A 8 -17.58 -1.09 11.95
C LYS A 8 -18.20 -0.03 11.04
N ASN A 9 -18.45 1.19 11.58
CA ASN A 9 -19.11 2.28 10.86
C ASN A 9 -18.11 3.18 10.11
N ILE A 10 -16.81 3.03 10.39
CA ILE A 10 -15.74 3.82 9.77
C ILE A 10 -14.75 2.96 8.97
N ARG A 11 -15.00 1.64 8.90
CA ARG A 11 -14.18 0.74 8.12
C ARG A 11 -14.47 0.93 6.63
N PRO A 12 -13.44 1.04 5.76
CA PRO A 12 -13.65 1.02 4.32
C PRO A 12 -14.11 -0.35 3.84
N ASP A 13 -14.82 -0.41 2.71
CA ASP A 13 -15.24 -1.66 2.06
C ASP A 13 -14.06 -2.39 1.38
N GLY A 14 -12.99 -1.67 1.08
CA GLY A 14 -11.75 -2.18 0.52
C GLY A 14 -10.69 -1.10 0.41
N GLY A 15 -9.45 -1.49 0.12
CA GLY A 15 -8.32 -0.59 -0.04
C GLY A 15 -7.62 -0.74 -1.40
N ILE A 16 -7.14 0.37 -1.96
CA ILE A 16 -6.19 0.38 -3.07
C ILE A 16 -4.88 0.94 -2.51
N LEU A 17 -3.86 0.12 -2.43
CA LEU A 17 -2.57 0.44 -1.85
C LEU A 17 -1.51 0.50 -2.95
N CYS A 18 -1.02 1.70 -3.20
CA CYS A 18 0.00 1.96 -4.21
C CYS A 18 1.36 2.08 -3.53
N TYR A 19 2.29 1.17 -3.80
CA TYR A 19 3.65 1.16 -3.23
C TYR A 19 3.66 1.55 -1.73
N PRO A 20 2.85 0.87 -0.88
CA PRO A 20 2.56 1.33 0.47
C PRO A 20 3.75 1.17 1.43
N VAL A 21 3.85 2.09 2.39
CA VAL A 21 4.67 1.93 3.59
C VAL A 21 3.83 1.15 4.60
N ILE A 22 4.25 -0.05 4.94
CA ILE A 22 3.50 -1.00 5.80
C ILE A 22 4.26 -1.31 7.08
N SER A 23 5.47 -1.86 6.96
CA SER A 23 6.24 -2.34 8.09
C SER A 23 7.19 -1.28 8.63
N SER A 24 7.06 -1.00 9.91
CA SER A 24 8.00 -0.16 10.67
C SER A 24 9.16 -0.96 11.25
N VAL A 25 9.10 -2.29 11.16
CA VAL A 25 10.08 -3.22 11.76
C VAL A 25 10.87 -3.95 10.68
N ASN A 26 10.17 -4.52 9.68
CA ASN A 26 10.76 -5.33 8.63
C ASN A 26 10.85 -4.54 7.33
N HIS A 27 12.05 -4.19 6.89
CA HIS A 27 12.28 -3.38 5.68
C HIS A 27 11.60 -2.00 5.72
N PRO A 28 11.74 -1.22 6.82
CA PRO A 28 11.01 0.04 6.98
C PRO A 28 11.53 1.13 6.04
N HIS A 29 10.62 1.99 5.60
CA HIS A 29 10.99 3.32 5.16
C HIS A 29 11.11 4.21 6.42
N VAL A 30 12.27 4.23 7.05
CA VAL A 30 12.51 4.87 8.36
C VAL A 30 12.01 6.31 8.43
N PRO A 31 12.25 7.20 7.43
CA PRO A 31 11.78 8.58 7.52
C PRO A 31 10.27 8.72 7.73
N SER A 32 9.45 7.87 7.10
CA SER A 32 7.99 7.90 7.29
C SER A 32 7.60 7.66 8.74
N PHE A 33 8.26 6.73 9.39
CA PHE A 33 7.94 6.39 10.79
C PHE A 33 8.54 7.37 11.78
N GLU A 34 9.70 7.96 11.49
CA GLU A 34 10.26 9.04 12.29
C GLU A 34 9.37 10.29 12.24
N TYR A 35 8.83 10.66 11.07
CA TYR A 35 7.85 11.74 10.97
C TYR A 35 6.54 11.43 11.68
N LEU A 36 6.08 10.18 11.66
CA LEU A 36 4.85 9.77 12.33
C LEU A 36 4.96 9.75 13.85
N LEU A 37 6.07 9.24 14.38
CA LEU A 37 6.25 8.94 15.80
C LEU A 37 7.16 9.94 16.52
N GLY A 38 7.94 10.72 15.79
CA GLY A 38 8.91 11.66 16.39
C GLY A 38 9.88 10.95 17.34
N GLU A 39 10.02 11.49 18.54
CA GLU A 39 10.90 10.93 19.59
C GLU A 39 10.50 9.53 20.04
N ASP A 40 9.26 9.14 19.83
CA ASP A 40 8.73 7.84 20.21
C ASP A 40 9.07 6.71 19.21
N TYR A 41 9.74 7.00 18.09
CA TYR A 41 10.01 6.01 17.04
C TYR A 41 10.60 4.70 17.61
N ASN A 42 11.66 4.79 18.39
CA ASN A 42 12.34 3.60 18.91
C ASN A 42 11.51 2.77 19.89
N THR A 43 10.55 3.38 20.56
CA THR A 43 9.72 2.74 21.59
C THR A 43 8.36 2.29 21.09
N LYS A 44 7.84 2.90 20.01
CA LYS A 44 6.48 2.67 19.51
C LYS A 44 6.39 2.13 18.09
N LYS A 45 7.51 1.94 17.40
CA LYS A 45 7.51 1.47 16.00
C LYS A 45 6.70 0.18 15.78
N GLU A 46 6.75 -0.77 16.70
CA GLU A 46 5.99 -2.02 16.57
C GLU A 46 4.47 -1.82 16.54
N LEU A 47 3.96 -0.75 17.18
CA LEU A 47 2.53 -0.43 17.22
C LEU A 47 1.98 0.06 15.87
N VAL A 48 2.85 0.52 14.98
CA VAL A 48 2.49 1.06 13.66
C VAL A 48 2.96 0.16 12.51
N SER A 49 3.35 -1.06 12.79
CA SER A 49 3.70 -2.08 11.81
C SER A 49 2.40 -2.75 11.34
N LEU A 50 1.88 -2.28 10.20
CA LEU A 50 0.51 -2.58 9.77
C LEU A 50 0.28 -4.04 9.43
N GLU A 51 1.32 -4.78 9.02
CA GLU A 51 1.24 -6.23 8.82
C GLU A 51 0.84 -6.97 10.11
N ASN A 52 1.18 -6.41 11.27
CA ASN A 52 0.83 -7.00 12.57
C ASN A 52 -0.61 -6.62 13.01
N ALA A 53 -1.22 -5.65 12.36
CA ALA A 53 -2.59 -5.21 12.64
C ALA A 53 -3.65 -5.89 11.77
N VAL A 54 -3.22 -6.72 10.82
CA VAL A 54 -4.16 -7.50 9.98
C VAL A 54 -4.88 -8.53 10.84
N ASP A 55 -6.22 -8.56 10.70
CA ASP A 55 -7.10 -9.49 11.39
C ASP A 55 -8.23 -9.99 10.47
N LYS A 56 -9.13 -10.83 11.03
CA LYS A 56 -10.31 -11.38 10.31
C LYS A 56 -11.28 -10.32 9.78
N ASP A 57 -11.19 -9.11 10.30
CA ASP A 57 -12.04 -7.98 9.97
C ASP A 57 -11.34 -6.98 9.03
N THR A 58 -10.10 -7.24 8.65
CA THR A 58 -9.35 -6.40 7.69
C THR A 58 -10.02 -6.44 6.31
N PRO A 59 -10.30 -5.28 5.69
CA PRO A 59 -11.00 -5.23 4.40
C PRO A 59 -10.13 -5.76 3.25
N PRO A 60 -10.77 -6.21 2.14
CA PRO A 60 -10.07 -6.60 0.92
C PRO A 60 -9.14 -5.51 0.40
N ALA A 61 -8.02 -5.91 -0.22
CA ALA A 61 -7.04 -4.95 -0.71
C ALA A 61 -6.53 -5.27 -2.13
N PHE A 62 -6.48 -4.25 -2.97
CA PHE A 62 -5.68 -4.24 -4.18
C PHE A 62 -4.33 -3.58 -3.86
N ILE A 63 -3.23 -4.26 -4.17
CA ILE A 63 -1.89 -3.81 -3.81
C ILE A 63 -1.03 -3.85 -5.06
N TRP A 64 -0.24 -2.79 -5.31
CA TRP A 64 0.77 -2.84 -6.34
C TRP A 64 2.06 -2.15 -5.94
N HIS A 65 3.18 -2.60 -6.51
CA HIS A 65 4.52 -2.10 -6.23
C HIS A 65 5.45 -2.37 -7.41
N THR A 66 6.61 -1.74 -7.42
CA THR A 66 7.72 -2.11 -8.32
C THR A 66 8.80 -2.85 -7.53
N ALA A 67 9.41 -3.85 -8.17
CA ALA A 67 10.35 -4.75 -7.49
C ALA A 67 11.66 -4.04 -7.08
N ASP A 68 12.06 -3.01 -7.82
CA ASP A 68 13.28 -2.25 -7.64
C ASP A 68 13.05 -0.85 -7.00
N ASP A 69 11.88 -0.63 -6.36
CA ASP A 69 11.62 0.59 -5.61
C ASP A 69 12.73 0.82 -4.56
N SER A 70 13.52 1.87 -4.79
CA SER A 70 14.68 2.20 -3.95
C SER A 70 14.33 3.07 -2.74
N VAL A 71 13.08 3.50 -2.60
CA VAL A 71 12.59 4.35 -1.50
C VAL A 71 11.83 3.52 -0.49
N VAL A 72 10.78 2.83 -0.94
CA VAL A 72 9.99 1.93 -0.10
C VAL A 72 10.20 0.49 -0.58
N PRO A 73 10.88 -0.35 0.19
CA PRO A 73 11.15 -1.72 -0.23
C PRO A 73 9.86 -2.51 -0.54
N VAL A 74 9.84 -3.20 -1.69
CA VAL A 74 8.69 -4.03 -2.15
C VAL A 74 8.22 -5.04 -1.11
N MET A 75 9.08 -5.41 -0.18
CA MET A 75 8.76 -6.30 0.94
C MET A 75 7.61 -5.79 1.79
N ASN A 76 7.36 -4.48 1.85
CA ASN A 76 6.20 -3.92 2.52
C ASN A 76 4.88 -4.48 1.95
N SER A 77 4.73 -4.48 0.63
CA SER A 77 3.56 -5.04 -0.05
C SER A 77 3.46 -6.56 0.11
N ILE A 78 4.58 -7.26 0.04
CA ILE A 78 4.63 -8.72 0.17
C ILE A 78 4.23 -9.17 1.58
N LEU A 79 4.77 -8.52 2.62
CA LEU A 79 4.44 -8.82 4.02
C LEU A 79 2.96 -8.59 4.33
N TYR A 80 2.40 -7.49 3.82
CA TYR A 80 0.98 -7.21 4.01
C TYR A 80 0.09 -8.23 3.30
N ALA A 81 0.39 -8.55 2.04
CA ALA A 81 -0.32 -9.57 1.27
C ALA A 81 -0.23 -10.96 1.92
N GLN A 82 0.93 -11.32 2.48
CA GLN A 82 1.10 -12.56 3.25
C GLN A 82 0.12 -12.59 4.44
N LYS A 83 0.01 -11.49 5.18
CA LYS A 83 -0.91 -11.42 6.32
C LYS A 83 -2.37 -11.49 5.90
N LEU A 84 -2.76 -10.83 4.81
CA LEU A 84 -4.11 -10.97 4.27
C LEU A 84 -4.42 -12.42 3.90
N ALA A 85 -3.46 -13.15 3.31
CA ALA A 85 -3.61 -14.56 2.99
C ALA A 85 -3.78 -15.44 4.25
N GLU A 86 -3.03 -15.17 5.32
CA GLU A 86 -3.16 -15.90 6.60
C GLU A 86 -4.57 -15.79 7.21
N PHE A 87 -5.24 -14.64 7.02
CA PHE A 87 -6.61 -14.40 7.49
C PHE A 87 -7.70 -14.70 6.45
N ASN A 88 -7.33 -15.23 5.26
CA ASN A 88 -8.23 -15.47 4.13
C ASN A 88 -8.97 -14.20 3.67
N THR A 89 -8.40 -13.03 3.87
CA THR A 89 -8.91 -11.76 3.36
C THR A 89 -8.65 -11.67 1.86
N PRO A 90 -9.63 -11.37 1.01
CA PRO A 90 -9.42 -11.26 -0.43
C PRO A 90 -8.44 -10.14 -0.78
N PHE A 91 -7.48 -10.42 -1.67
CA PHE A 91 -6.57 -9.41 -2.19
C PHE A 91 -6.10 -9.72 -3.61
N GLU A 92 -5.63 -8.70 -4.31
CA GLU A 92 -4.79 -8.82 -5.49
C GLU A 92 -3.45 -8.13 -5.22
N LEU A 93 -2.34 -8.77 -5.61
CA LEU A 93 -0.99 -8.21 -5.50
C LEU A 93 -0.32 -8.20 -6.87
N HIS A 94 0.09 -7.01 -7.32
CA HIS A 94 0.80 -6.80 -8.58
C HIS A 94 2.20 -6.25 -8.31
N ILE A 95 3.24 -7.00 -8.70
CA ILE A 95 4.63 -6.55 -8.63
C ILE A 95 5.14 -6.35 -10.04
N TYR A 96 5.41 -5.12 -10.42
CA TYR A 96 6.04 -4.76 -11.70
C TYR A 96 7.56 -4.86 -11.59
N PRO A 97 8.26 -5.25 -12.67
CA PRO A 97 9.70 -5.50 -12.61
C PRO A 97 10.52 -4.28 -12.22
N SER A 98 10.13 -3.09 -12.68
CA SER A 98 10.94 -1.87 -12.49
C SER A 98 10.09 -0.60 -12.49
N GLY A 99 10.51 0.37 -11.70
CA GLY A 99 9.99 1.72 -11.67
C GLY A 99 10.30 2.43 -10.35
N PRO A 100 10.45 3.77 -10.37
CA PRO A 100 10.72 4.53 -9.17
C PRO A 100 9.50 4.57 -8.25
N HIS A 101 9.71 4.95 -7.00
CA HIS A 101 8.63 5.23 -6.06
C HIS A 101 7.76 6.41 -6.55
N GLY A 102 6.45 6.38 -6.25
CA GLY A 102 5.59 7.53 -6.51
C GLY A 102 5.07 7.65 -7.94
N LEU A 103 4.99 6.56 -8.68
CA LEU A 103 4.54 6.52 -10.09
C LEU A 103 3.11 7.01 -10.35
N SER A 104 2.24 7.05 -9.35
CA SER A 104 0.83 7.44 -9.49
C SER A 104 0.09 6.62 -10.55
N CYS A 105 -0.55 7.23 -11.55
CA CYS A 105 -1.22 6.51 -12.64
C CYS A 105 -0.26 5.96 -13.70
N CYS A 106 1.02 6.28 -13.62
CA CYS A 106 2.08 5.84 -14.53
C CYS A 106 1.92 6.33 -15.98
N ASP A 107 1.14 7.37 -16.20
CA ASP A 107 0.81 7.94 -17.51
C ASP A 107 0.93 9.47 -17.55
N GLU A 108 0.60 10.06 -18.71
CA GLU A 108 0.69 11.51 -18.94
C GLU A 108 -0.30 12.33 -18.12
N THR A 109 -1.31 11.72 -17.51
CA THR A 109 -2.28 12.41 -16.65
C THR A 109 -1.69 12.70 -15.27
N SER A 110 -0.73 11.91 -14.85
CA SER A 110 -0.10 12.00 -13.52
C SER A 110 1.38 12.40 -13.56
N ALA A 111 2.01 12.38 -14.74
CA ALA A 111 3.42 12.72 -14.91
C ALA A 111 3.63 13.74 -16.03
N ASN A 112 4.45 14.75 -15.77
CA ASN A 112 4.90 15.68 -16.78
C ASN A 112 6.08 15.06 -17.54
N LYS A 113 5.92 14.82 -18.86
CA LYS A 113 6.96 14.23 -19.73
C LYS A 113 8.28 14.99 -19.72
N GLU A 114 8.23 16.31 -19.54
CA GLU A 114 9.43 17.15 -19.55
C GLU A 114 10.18 17.13 -18.21
N VAL A 115 9.44 16.95 -17.11
CA VAL A 115 9.99 17.01 -15.76
C VAL A 115 10.20 15.62 -15.17
N TYR A 116 9.25 14.70 -15.38
CA TYR A 116 9.25 13.34 -14.80
C TYR A 116 8.99 12.26 -15.86
N PRO A 117 9.78 12.18 -16.96
CA PRO A 117 9.57 11.18 -18.01
C PRO A 117 9.66 9.74 -17.50
N HIS A 118 10.46 9.51 -16.44
CA HIS A 118 10.64 8.21 -15.81
C HIS A 118 9.41 7.71 -15.03
N CYS A 119 8.43 8.60 -14.77
CA CYS A 119 7.15 8.22 -14.14
C CYS A 119 6.10 7.75 -15.16
N ILE A 120 6.40 7.77 -16.46
CA ILE A 120 5.52 7.23 -17.49
C ILE A 120 5.95 5.80 -17.79
N SER A 121 5.13 4.85 -17.40
CA SER A 121 5.38 3.42 -17.57
C SER A 121 4.10 2.71 -18.02
N PRO A 122 3.97 2.39 -19.31
CA PRO A 122 2.79 1.68 -19.82
C PRO A 122 2.53 0.34 -19.11
N ASP A 123 3.60 -0.37 -18.74
CA ASP A 123 3.47 -1.64 -18.01
C ASP A 123 2.87 -1.43 -16.63
N CYS A 124 3.39 -0.44 -15.87
CA CYS A 124 2.84 -0.12 -14.56
C CYS A 124 1.44 0.49 -14.66
N ALA A 125 1.10 1.28 -15.69
CA ALA A 125 -0.22 1.88 -15.86
C ALA A 125 -1.36 0.84 -15.92
N ALA A 126 -1.05 -0.42 -16.21
CA ALA A 126 -1.99 -1.52 -16.17
C ALA A 126 -2.63 -1.75 -14.78
N TRP A 127 -2.06 -1.20 -13.71
CA TRP A 127 -2.64 -1.32 -12.37
C TRP A 127 -4.01 -0.63 -12.26
N VAL A 128 -4.23 0.50 -12.95
CA VAL A 128 -5.47 1.28 -12.86
C VAL A 128 -6.70 0.49 -13.30
N PRO A 129 -6.75 -0.09 -14.53
CA PRO A 129 -7.89 -0.91 -14.92
C PRO A 129 -8.03 -2.19 -14.09
N ALA A 130 -6.94 -2.77 -13.59
CA ALA A 130 -6.97 -3.92 -12.70
C ALA A 130 -7.63 -3.57 -11.35
N ALA A 131 -7.25 -2.44 -10.73
CA ALA A 131 -7.85 -1.95 -9.50
C ALA A 131 -9.35 -1.64 -9.68
N ILE A 132 -9.75 -1.02 -10.79
CA ILE A 132 -11.17 -0.77 -11.09
C ILE A 132 -11.96 -2.09 -11.17
N LYS A 133 -11.40 -3.12 -11.80
CA LYS A 133 -12.01 -4.45 -11.87
C LYS A 133 -12.13 -5.08 -10.49
N PHE A 134 -11.07 -5.00 -9.68
CA PHE A 134 -11.07 -5.50 -8.30
C PHE A 134 -12.20 -4.85 -7.49
N VAL A 135 -12.29 -3.51 -7.48
CA VAL A 135 -13.32 -2.76 -6.76
C VAL A 135 -14.72 -3.19 -7.17
N LYS A 136 -14.98 -3.34 -8.49
CA LYS A 136 -16.29 -3.82 -8.99
C LYS A 136 -16.64 -5.24 -8.54
N ASN A 137 -15.66 -6.06 -8.23
CA ASN A 137 -15.86 -7.43 -7.78
C ASN A 137 -16.16 -7.51 -6.26
N ILE A 138 -15.63 -6.58 -5.45
CA ILE A 138 -15.83 -6.56 -4.00
C ILE A 138 -17.05 -5.74 -3.57
N ILE A 139 -17.41 -4.68 -4.32
CA ILE A 139 -18.63 -3.89 -4.10
C ILE A 139 -19.77 -4.55 -4.90
N LYS A 140 -20.53 -5.39 -4.23
CA LYS A 140 -21.73 -6.03 -4.81
C LYS A 140 -22.99 -5.34 -4.34
#